data_a5f3cc12e9e905e2e54a1b51a35de079
#
_entry.id   a5f3cc12e9e905e2e54a1b51a35de079
#
_cell.length_a   1.000
_cell.length_b   1.000
_cell.length_c   1.000
_cell.angle_alpha   90.00
_cell.angle_beta   90.00
_cell.angle_gamma   90.00
#
_symmetry.space_group_name_H-M   'P 1'
#
loop_
_entity.id
_entity.type
_entity.pdbx_description
1 polymer ?
#
loop_
_entity_poly.entity_id
_entity_poly.type
_entity_poly.pdbx_seq_one_letter_code
_entity_poly.pdbx_strand_id
1 'polypeptide(L)'
;MKGSKKVTIDGVSYSFRFDLNALERFTEEAGVGLNGLDEALDKVPNIKLFIQALSASGGKEVPNESIGTMDFAQLSQVFDLVKESVGNLKAQK
;
A
#
# COMPACT_ATOMS: atom_id res chain seq x y z
N MET A 1 3.14 -7.96 14.45
CA MET A 1 1.71 -7.85 14.14
C MET A 1 1.46 -8.14 12.68
N LYS A 2 0.43 -8.91 12.42
CA LYS A 2 0.08 -9.23 11.03
C LYS A 2 -0.47 -8.00 10.34
N GLY A 3 -0.17 -7.88 9.06
CA GLY A 3 -0.68 -6.80 8.25
C GLY A 3 0.12 -5.53 8.32
N SER A 4 1.32 -5.58 8.87
CA SER A 4 2.19 -4.41 8.85
C SER A 4 3.61 -4.82 8.48
N LYS A 5 4.34 -3.90 7.87
CA LYS A 5 5.71 -4.13 7.45
C LYS A 5 6.46 -2.81 7.44
N LYS A 6 7.72 -2.84 7.86
CA LYS A 6 8.56 -1.65 7.83
C LYS A 6 9.47 -1.66 6.63
N VAL A 7 9.54 -0.53 5.95
CA VAL A 7 10.43 -0.35 4.80
C VAL A 7 11.13 0.99 4.96
N THR A 8 12.43 1.01 4.73
CA THR A 8 13.22 2.25 4.79
C THR A 8 13.27 2.88 3.41
N ILE A 9 12.86 4.15 3.31
CA ILE A 9 12.86 4.91 2.07
C ILE A 9 13.55 6.24 2.34
N ASP A 10 14.60 6.54 1.58
CA ASP A 10 15.38 7.77 1.74
C ASP A 10 15.89 7.94 3.17
N GLY A 11 16.32 6.85 3.80
CA GLY A 11 16.86 6.89 5.14
C GLY A 11 15.82 6.99 6.24
N VAL A 12 14.54 6.98 5.90
CA VAL A 12 13.46 7.07 6.89
C VAL A 12 12.69 5.76 6.90
N SER A 13 12.43 5.26 8.09
CA SER A 13 11.69 4.02 8.25
C SER A 13 10.20 4.32 8.30
N TYR A 14 9.44 3.67 7.42
CA TYR A 14 8.00 3.80 7.36
C TYR A 14 7.34 2.47 7.66
N SER A 15 6.21 2.52 8.38
CA SER A 15 5.40 1.34 8.60
C SER A 15 4.25 1.35 7.60
N PHE A 16 4.08 0.22 6.92
CA PHE A 16 2.99 0.07 5.96
C PHE A 16 1.97 -0.90 6.54
N ARG A 17 0.72 -0.51 6.53
CA ARG A 17 -0.34 -1.32 7.12
C ARG A 17 -1.52 -1.39 6.17
N PHE A 18 -1.97 -2.62 5.92
CA PHE A 18 -3.10 -2.86 5.03
C PHE A 18 -4.33 -3.14 5.88
N ASP A 19 -5.17 -2.13 6.07
CA ASP A 19 -6.40 -2.25 6.84
C ASP A 19 -7.51 -1.51 6.12
N LEU A 20 -8.68 -1.48 6.72
CA LEU A 20 -9.85 -0.84 6.09
C LEU A 20 -9.64 0.65 5.86
N ASN A 21 -8.90 1.31 6.75
CA ASN A 21 -8.62 2.73 6.57
C ASN A 21 -7.77 2.97 5.32
N ALA A 22 -6.78 2.12 5.09
CA ALA A 22 -5.96 2.22 3.89
C ALA A 22 -6.79 1.96 2.64
N LEU A 23 -7.63 0.93 2.68
CA LEU A 23 -8.50 0.62 1.54
C LEU A 23 -9.49 1.75 1.25
N GLU A 24 -10.08 2.31 2.30
CA GLU A 24 -11.03 3.39 2.15
C GLU A 24 -10.38 4.58 1.47
N ARG A 25 -9.24 4.99 1.97
CA ARG A 25 -8.53 6.13 1.40
C ARG A 25 -8.15 5.86 -0.05
N PHE A 26 -7.61 4.68 -0.33
CA PHE A 26 -7.17 4.37 -1.68
C PHE A 26 -8.34 4.34 -2.66
N THR A 27 -9.44 3.68 -2.29
CA THR A 27 -10.58 3.58 -3.20
C THR A 27 -11.21 4.94 -3.46
N GLU A 28 -11.24 5.80 -2.46
CA GLU A 28 -11.76 7.16 -2.64
C GLU A 28 -10.87 7.99 -3.56
N GLU A 29 -9.57 7.93 -3.35
CA GLU A 29 -8.64 8.73 -4.14
C GLU A 29 -8.50 8.23 -5.56
N ALA A 30 -8.53 6.93 -5.74
CA ALA A 30 -8.42 6.32 -7.07
C ALA A 30 -9.74 6.29 -7.81
N GLY A 31 -10.86 6.49 -7.11
CA GLY A 31 -12.17 6.48 -7.73
C GLY A 31 -12.65 5.10 -8.14
N VAL A 32 -12.25 4.07 -7.40
CA VAL A 32 -12.62 2.69 -7.72
C VAL A 32 -13.18 2.00 -6.50
N GLY A 33 -13.91 0.91 -6.72
CA GLY A 33 -14.37 0.05 -5.64
C GLY A 33 -13.44 -1.14 -5.48
N LEU A 34 -13.81 -2.04 -4.56
CA LEU A 34 -12.99 -3.23 -4.31
C LEU A 34 -12.88 -4.11 -5.54
N ASN A 35 -13.93 -4.17 -6.35
CA ASN A 35 -13.91 -4.99 -7.56
C ASN A 35 -12.95 -4.46 -8.61
N GLY A 36 -12.66 -3.17 -8.58
CA GLY A 36 -11.73 -2.55 -9.53
C GLY A 36 -10.31 -2.41 -9.00
N LEU A 37 -10.03 -2.99 -7.84
CA LEU A 37 -8.75 -2.82 -7.18
C LEU A 37 -7.57 -3.31 -8.03
N ASP A 38 -7.71 -4.51 -8.60
CA ASP A 38 -6.64 -5.09 -9.41
C ASP A 38 -6.31 -4.22 -10.62
N GLU A 39 -7.35 -3.75 -11.31
CA GLU A 39 -7.15 -2.89 -12.47
C GLU A 39 -6.55 -1.54 -12.08
N ALA A 40 -6.99 -1.01 -10.95
CA ALA A 40 -6.47 0.26 -10.47
C ALA A 40 -4.98 0.16 -10.18
N LEU A 41 -4.54 -0.95 -9.58
CA LEU A 41 -3.13 -1.14 -9.24
C LEU A 41 -2.25 -1.42 -10.43
N ASP A 42 -2.84 -1.61 -11.60
CA ASP A 42 -2.11 -1.77 -12.85
C ASP A 42 -1.52 -0.45 -13.34
N LYS A 43 -1.99 0.67 -12.80
CA LYS A 43 -1.53 2.00 -13.21
C LYS A 43 -0.59 2.59 -12.17
N VAL A 44 0.56 3.09 -12.63
CA VAL A 44 1.59 3.61 -11.73
C VAL A 44 1.07 4.73 -10.82
N PRO A 45 0.31 5.72 -11.29
CA PRO A 45 -0.20 6.75 -10.38
C PRO A 45 -1.03 6.18 -9.24
N ASN A 46 -1.79 5.12 -9.52
CA ASN A 46 -2.60 4.48 -8.49
C ASN A 46 -1.75 3.70 -7.50
N ILE A 47 -0.64 3.13 -7.97
CA ILE A 47 0.31 2.46 -7.07
C ILE A 47 0.85 3.45 -6.05
N LYS A 48 1.18 4.65 -6.49
CA LYS A 48 1.65 5.70 -5.59
C LYS A 48 0.61 6.04 -4.52
N LEU A 49 -0.65 6.18 -4.94
CA LEU A 49 -1.74 6.45 -4.01
C LEU A 49 -1.89 5.33 -2.99
N PHE A 50 -1.75 4.10 -3.45
CA PHE A 50 -1.89 2.94 -2.59
C PHE A 50 -0.79 2.92 -1.53
N ILE A 51 0.45 3.17 -1.95
CA ILE A 51 1.57 3.20 -1.03
C ILE A 51 1.39 4.29 0.02
N GLN A 52 0.90 5.46 -0.38
CA GLN A 52 0.63 6.54 0.55
C GLN A 52 -0.46 6.15 1.56
N ALA A 53 -1.51 5.50 1.08
CA ALA A 53 -2.59 5.07 1.96
C ALA A 53 -2.10 4.04 2.98
N LEU A 54 -1.28 3.09 2.55
CA LEU A 54 -0.74 2.08 3.44
C LEU A 54 0.18 2.69 4.49
N SER A 55 1.02 3.63 4.09
CA SER A 55 1.95 4.27 5.03
C SER A 55 1.23 5.17 6.00
N ALA A 56 0.22 5.90 5.55
CA ALA A 56 -0.58 6.74 6.43
C ALA A 56 -1.28 5.90 7.48
N SER A 57 -1.77 4.74 7.10
CA SER A 57 -2.40 3.82 8.03
C SER A 57 -1.41 3.26 9.04
N GLY A 58 -0.14 3.17 8.65
CA GLY A 58 0.93 2.73 9.53
C GLY A 58 1.45 3.83 10.46
N GLY A 59 0.98 5.06 10.31
CA GLY A 59 1.31 6.16 11.19
C GLY A 59 2.06 7.32 10.58
N LYS A 60 2.70 7.12 9.42
CA LYS A 60 3.48 8.19 8.79
C LYS A 60 3.42 8.03 7.28
N GLU A 61 2.83 8.99 6.61
CA GLU A 61 2.66 8.94 5.16
C GLU A 61 3.99 9.21 4.44
N VAL A 62 4.29 8.41 3.43
CA VAL A 62 5.48 8.61 2.60
C VAL A 62 5.25 9.82 1.71
N PRO A 63 6.17 10.80 1.70
CA PRO A 63 6.01 11.95 0.80
C PRO A 63 6.08 11.53 -0.66
N ASN A 64 5.39 12.28 -1.50
CA ASN A 64 5.36 12.02 -2.92
C ASN A 64 6.75 11.90 -3.53
N GLU A 65 7.67 12.74 -3.08
CA GLU A 65 9.04 12.74 -3.57
C GLU A 65 9.74 11.41 -3.28
N SER A 66 9.53 10.90 -2.07
CA SER A 66 10.16 9.64 -1.66
C SER A 66 9.57 8.46 -2.40
N ILE A 67 8.25 8.49 -2.67
CA ILE A 67 7.62 7.41 -3.43
C ILE A 67 8.22 7.33 -4.82
N GLY A 68 8.47 8.48 -5.44
CA GLY A 68 9.02 8.51 -6.79
C GLY A 68 10.41 7.93 -6.90
N THR A 69 11.13 7.82 -5.78
CA THR A 69 12.49 7.28 -5.77
C THR A 69 12.57 5.86 -5.25
N MET A 70 11.44 5.24 -4.91
CA MET A 70 11.44 3.85 -4.45
C MET A 70 11.95 2.92 -5.54
N ASP A 71 12.79 1.96 -5.14
CA ASP A 71 13.27 0.96 -6.07
C ASP A 71 12.39 -0.29 -6.04
N PHE A 72 12.69 -1.23 -6.92
CA PHE A 72 11.91 -2.46 -7.01
C PHE A 72 11.93 -3.28 -5.73
N ALA A 73 13.05 -3.30 -5.02
CA ALA A 73 13.14 -4.07 -3.79
C ALA A 73 12.20 -3.51 -2.73
N GLN A 74 12.17 -2.20 -2.59
CA GLN A 74 11.28 -1.53 -1.65
C GLN A 74 9.82 -1.76 -2.02
N LEU A 75 9.51 -1.58 -3.30
CA LEU A 75 8.15 -1.76 -3.79
C LEU A 75 7.68 -3.20 -3.59
N SER A 76 8.56 -4.15 -3.84
CA SER A 76 8.25 -5.57 -3.69
C SER A 76 7.89 -5.91 -2.25
N GLN A 77 8.59 -5.32 -1.29
CA GLN A 77 8.30 -5.54 0.12
C GLN A 77 6.89 -5.07 0.49
N VAL A 78 6.50 -3.92 -0.03
CA VAL A 78 5.15 -3.39 0.22
C VAL A 78 4.10 -4.29 -0.42
N PHE A 79 4.33 -4.72 -1.66
CA PHE A 79 3.38 -5.59 -2.35
C PHE A 79 3.28 -6.96 -1.72
N ASP A 80 4.35 -7.47 -1.13
CA ASP A 80 4.27 -8.73 -0.39
C ASP A 80 3.27 -8.62 0.76
N LEU A 81 3.29 -7.49 1.46
CA LEU A 81 2.31 -7.25 2.52
C LEU A 81 0.89 -7.31 1.98
N VAL A 82 0.66 -6.66 0.84
CA VAL A 82 -0.66 -6.62 0.22
C VAL A 82 -1.11 -8.01 -0.18
N LYS A 83 -0.23 -8.78 -0.80
CA LYS A 83 -0.55 -10.15 -1.23
C LYS A 83 -0.93 -11.02 -0.05
N GLU A 84 -0.19 -10.93 1.04
CA GLU A 84 -0.50 -11.70 2.24
C GLU A 84 -1.86 -11.33 2.80
N SER A 85 -2.15 -10.04 2.86
CA SER A 85 -3.40 -9.56 3.42
C SER A 85 -4.59 -9.98 2.56
N VAL A 86 -4.47 -9.85 1.25
CA VAL A 86 -5.53 -10.26 0.33
C VAL A 86 -5.71 -11.78 0.36
N GLY A 87 -4.61 -12.50 0.42
CA GLY A 87 -4.66 -13.96 0.52
C GLY A 87 -5.40 -14.41 1.76
N ASN A 88 -5.14 -13.77 2.89
CA ASN A 88 -5.83 -14.10 4.14
C ASN A 88 -7.33 -13.83 4.04
N LEU A 89 -7.71 -12.72 3.41
CA LEU A 89 -9.12 -12.41 3.21
C LEU A 89 -9.81 -13.48 2.37
N LYS A 90 -9.16 -13.91 1.30
CA LYS A 90 -9.73 -14.94 0.43
C LYS A 90 -9.82 -16.28 1.15
N ALA A 91 -8.86 -16.58 2.01
CA ALA A 91 -8.84 -17.84 2.71
C ALA A 91 -9.94 -17.97 3.75
N GLN A 92 -10.51 -16.85 4.17
CA GLN A 92 -11.54 -16.84 5.20
C GLN A 92 -12.95 -17.10 4.68
N LYS A 93 -13.09 -17.32 3.43
CA LYS A 93 -14.41 -17.56 2.86
C LYS A 93 -15.06 -18.86 3.33
#